data_4999accfb9c83dbab2f11f3ce6ec758c
#
_entry.id   4999accfb9c83dbab2f11f3ce6ec758c
#
_cell.length_a   1.000
_cell.length_b   1.000
_cell.length_c   1.000
_cell.angle_alpha   90.00
_cell.angle_beta   90.00
_cell.angle_gamma   90.00
#
_symmetry.space_group_name_H-M   'P 1'
#
loop_
_entity.id
_entity.type
_entity.pdbx_description
1 polymer ?
#
loop_
_entity_poly.entity_id
_entity_poly.type
_entity_poly.pdbx_seq_one_letter_code
_entity_poly.pdbx_strand_id
1 'polypeptide(L)'
;MTCMSNNKPMPVPTEISAPFWEGLKAQRLLIQQCNVCEHWVFYPRRHCPKCLAHDLAWREVSGGASLYSFTIARIATLPDFADEMPQKLAVIELDEGVRINTTLVGLEEEQIRIGMRLQPVFAEVDAKGSRLLRFTGMEQDSAALQSWSGAAQAPTAEAAAPAPSRQVAMDDETALQSLVSDTFSEWSNEVEVDQELIDAFAKLSGDNYWIHTDPERARKDSPFGGTIAHGALVQVLQSRLQLSLGYEITGFSTMVNYGSDRLRFPAPVPAGSRIHARARVKQVARVKRGTQLTLEVNTHVVGSDRPSVINDLVILYM
;
A
#
# COMPACT_ATOMS: atom_id res chain seq x y z
N MET A 1 -28.60 -12.60 7.95
CA MET A 1 -28.19 -11.30 7.38
C MET A 1 -27.45 -10.55 8.47
N THR A 2 -26.16 -10.75 8.59
CA THR A 2 -25.31 -10.08 9.57
C THR A 2 -24.81 -8.81 8.92
N CYS A 3 -25.29 -7.66 9.41
CA CYS A 3 -24.83 -6.34 9.01
C CYS A 3 -23.34 -6.25 9.36
N MET A 4 -22.45 -6.36 8.39
CA MET A 4 -21.04 -6.08 8.60
C MET A 4 -20.92 -4.60 8.95
N SER A 5 -20.58 -4.29 10.18
CA SER A 5 -20.26 -2.95 10.60
C SER A 5 -19.02 -2.50 9.82
N ASN A 6 -19.20 -1.52 8.93
CA ASN A 6 -18.09 -0.90 8.23
C ASN A 6 -17.23 -0.15 9.27
N ASN A 7 -16.13 -0.77 9.69
CA ASN A 7 -15.25 -0.25 10.76
C ASN A 7 -14.12 0.61 10.20
N LYS A 8 -14.23 1.04 8.92
CA LYS A 8 -13.23 1.87 8.26
C LYS A 8 -13.04 3.19 9.02
N PRO A 9 -11.78 3.60 9.28
CA PRO A 9 -11.54 4.87 9.96
C PRO A 9 -12.04 6.02 9.10
N MET A 10 -12.95 6.82 9.68
CA MET A 10 -13.54 7.97 9.02
C MET A 10 -12.84 9.26 9.47
N PRO A 11 -12.66 10.24 8.55
CA PRO A 11 -12.15 11.54 8.94
C PRO A 11 -13.04 12.20 10.00
N VAL A 12 -12.41 12.76 11.03
CA VAL A 12 -13.10 13.55 12.06
C VAL A 12 -13.02 15.03 11.67
N PRO A 13 -14.15 15.68 11.31
CA PRO A 13 -14.16 17.09 10.97
C PRO A 13 -13.67 17.95 12.14
N THR A 14 -12.76 18.87 11.86
CA THR A 14 -12.37 19.94 12.78
C THR A 14 -13.23 21.16 12.52
N GLU A 15 -13.26 22.13 13.45
CA GLU A 15 -13.96 23.42 13.27
C GLU A 15 -13.61 24.08 11.92
N ILE A 16 -12.32 24.01 11.52
CA ILE A 16 -11.82 24.61 10.27
C ILE A 16 -12.29 23.83 9.04
N SER A 17 -12.33 22.51 9.11
CA SER A 17 -12.67 21.65 7.97
C SER A 17 -14.16 21.28 7.88
N ALA A 18 -14.97 21.62 8.88
CA ALA A 18 -16.38 21.26 8.92
C ALA A 18 -17.16 21.70 7.66
N PRO A 19 -16.99 22.92 7.13
CA PRO A 19 -17.72 23.32 5.92
C PRO A 19 -17.40 22.47 4.69
N PHE A 20 -16.15 21.97 4.55
CA PHE A 20 -15.81 21.03 3.49
C PHE A 20 -16.62 19.74 3.61
N TRP A 21 -16.65 19.13 4.81
CA TRP A 21 -17.37 17.87 5.04
C TRP A 21 -18.88 18.00 4.95
N GLU A 22 -19.43 19.14 5.40
CA GLU A 22 -20.87 19.47 5.23
C GLU A 22 -21.20 19.65 3.74
N GLY A 23 -20.33 20.32 2.99
CA GLY A 23 -20.45 20.43 1.54
C GLY A 23 -20.51 19.06 0.87
N LEU A 24 -19.61 18.12 1.23
CA LEU A 24 -19.60 16.77 0.66
C LEU A 24 -20.91 16.02 0.96
N LYS A 25 -21.47 16.15 2.17
CA LYS A 25 -22.78 15.58 2.51
C LYS A 25 -23.90 16.14 1.63
N ALA A 26 -23.83 17.43 1.31
CA ALA A 26 -24.76 18.11 0.42
C ALA A 26 -24.43 17.94 -1.07
N GLN A 27 -23.46 17.10 -1.43
CA GLN A 27 -22.94 16.88 -2.79
C GLN A 27 -22.41 18.17 -3.45
N ARG A 28 -21.77 19.00 -2.66
CA ARG A 28 -21.15 20.25 -3.08
C ARG A 28 -19.67 20.25 -2.71
N LEU A 29 -18.83 20.59 -3.64
CA LEU A 29 -17.41 20.74 -3.39
C LEU A 29 -17.08 22.17 -2.99
N LEU A 30 -16.74 22.39 -1.73
CA LEU A 30 -16.39 23.69 -1.18
C LEU A 30 -14.87 23.75 -0.97
N ILE A 31 -14.23 24.77 -1.53
CA ILE A 31 -12.81 25.04 -1.37
C ILE A 31 -12.64 26.46 -0.83
N GLN A 32 -11.64 26.69 0.03
CA GLN A 32 -11.35 28.04 0.52
C GLN A 32 -10.66 28.89 -0.54
N GLN A 33 -11.06 30.17 -0.63
CA GLN A 33 -10.38 31.18 -1.42
C GLN A 33 -10.06 32.39 -0.55
N CYS A 34 -8.86 32.93 -0.70
CA CYS A 34 -8.44 34.14 0.00
C CYS A 34 -9.09 35.36 -0.64
N ASN A 35 -9.82 36.17 0.16
CA ASN A 35 -10.43 37.39 -0.34
C ASN A 35 -9.42 38.52 -0.62
N VAL A 36 -8.17 38.39 -0.12
CA VAL A 36 -7.12 39.39 -0.29
C VAL A 36 -6.28 39.16 -1.54
N CYS A 37 -5.88 37.92 -1.82
CA CYS A 37 -4.98 37.60 -2.93
C CYS A 37 -5.53 36.56 -3.91
N GLU A 38 -6.81 36.21 -3.75
CA GLU A 38 -7.57 35.28 -4.60
C GLU A 38 -6.98 33.87 -4.70
N HIS A 39 -5.97 33.57 -3.89
CA HIS A 39 -5.34 32.24 -3.86
C HIS A 39 -6.32 31.20 -3.33
N TRP A 40 -6.47 30.08 -4.06
CA TRP A 40 -7.23 28.92 -3.61
C TRP A 40 -6.41 28.09 -2.63
N VAL A 41 -7.07 27.59 -1.57
CA VAL A 41 -6.41 26.93 -0.42
C VAL A 41 -7.03 25.55 -0.16
N PHE A 42 -6.22 24.53 -0.27
CA PHE A 42 -6.50 23.17 0.16
C PHE A 42 -5.19 22.54 0.69
N TYR A 43 -5.16 21.97 1.87
CA TYR A 43 -6.24 21.65 2.82
C TYR A 43 -6.74 22.88 3.58
N PRO A 44 -7.97 22.82 4.21
CA PRO A 44 -8.53 23.94 4.96
C PRO A 44 -7.59 24.50 6.03
N ARG A 45 -7.47 25.83 6.07
CA ARG A 45 -6.56 26.55 6.98
C ARG A 45 -7.24 27.76 7.60
N ARG A 46 -6.64 28.34 8.66
CA ARG A 46 -7.10 29.59 9.30
C ARG A 46 -6.59 30.83 8.59
N HIS A 47 -5.52 30.71 7.80
CA HIS A 47 -4.91 31.83 7.07
C HIS A 47 -4.37 31.36 5.72
N CYS A 48 -4.29 32.28 4.79
CA CYS A 48 -3.79 32.02 3.45
C CYS A 48 -2.29 31.67 3.49
N PRO A 49 -1.85 30.56 2.88
CA PRO A 49 -0.43 30.21 2.87
C PRO A 49 0.41 31.15 1.97
N LYS A 50 -0.22 31.91 1.07
CA LYS A 50 0.46 32.79 0.13
C LYS A 50 0.69 34.21 0.69
N CYS A 51 -0.34 34.80 1.33
CA CYS A 51 -0.26 36.20 1.80
C CYS A 51 -0.47 36.35 3.31
N LEU A 52 -0.68 35.23 4.04
CA LEU A 52 -0.90 35.14 5.49
C LEU A 52 -2.18 35.86 6.00
N ALA A 53 -3.04 36.37 5.12
CA ALA A 53 -4.31 36.96 5.50
C ALA A 53 -5.24 35.91 6.14
N HIS A 54 -6.04 36.34 7.13
CA HIS A 54 -7.04 35.49 7.79
C HIS A 54 -8.40 35.48 7.09
N ASP A 55 -8.56 36.28 6.06
CA ASP A 55 -9.81 36.45 5.32
C ASP A 55 -9.92 35.38 4.21
N LEU A 56 -10.39 34.19 4.61
CA LEU A 56 -10.66 33.06 3.74
C LEU A 56 -12.16 32.80 3.66
N ALA A 57 -12.71 32.76 2.44
CA ALA A 57 -14.10 32.43 2.18
C ALA A 57 -14.22 31.02 1.56
N TRP A 58 -15.25 30.30 1.95
CA TRP A 58 -15.62 29.05 1.28
C TRP A 58 -16.35 29.35 -0.02
N ARG A 59 -15.89 28.75 -1.10
CA ARG A 59 -16.48 28.89 -2.44
C ARG A 59 -16.84 27.52 -2.97
N GLU A 60 -17.99 27.44 -3.61
CA GLU A 60 -18.36 26.23 -4.35
C GLU A 60 -17.65 26.21 -5.69
N VAL A 61 -17.06 25.04 -6.02
CA VAL A 61 -16.36 24.79 -7.27
C VAL A 61 -17.03 23.64 -8.02
N SER A 62 -16.85 23.60 -9.33
CA SER A 62 -17.46 22.57 -10.20
C SER A 62 -16.94 21.17 -9.91
N GLY A 63 -15.71 21.06 -9.37
CA GLY A 63 -14.99 19.83 -9.19
C GLY A 63 -14.39 19.28 -10.48
N GLY A 64 -14.46 20.03 -11.59
CA GLY A 64 -13.71 19.69 -12.80
C GLY A 64 -12.22 19.63 -12.50
N ALA A 65 -11.56 18.53 -12.92
CA ALA A 65 -10.17 18.29 -12.56
C ALA A 65 -9.41 17.56 -13.68
N SER A 66 -8.09 17.57 -13.56
CA SER A 66 -7.21 16.70 -14.34
C SER A 66 -6.40 15.77 -13.45
N LEU A 67 -6.10 14.57 -13.92
CA LEU A 67 -5.27 13.61 -13.19
C LEU A 67 -3.81 14.08 -13.22
N TYR A 68 -3.27 14.49 -12.06
CA TYR A 68 -1.89 14.93 -11.94
C TYR A 68 -0.93 13.74 -11.74
N SER A 69 -1.29 12.78 -10.87
CA SER A 69 -0.50 11.58 -10.60
C SER A 69 -1.39 10.48 -10.03
N PHE A 70 -0.99 9.22 -10.18
CA PHE A 70 -1.70 8.11 -9.55
C PHE A 70 -0.76 6.95 -9.21
N THR A 71 -1.26 6.06 -8.37
CA THR A 71 -0.65 4.75 -8.09
C THR A 71 -1.75 3.72 -7.81
N ILE A 72 -1.45 2.47 -8.11
CA ILE A 72 -2.35 1.36 -7.82
C ILE A 72 -1.86 0.65 -6.55
N ALA A 73 -2.60 0.81 -5.46
CA ALA A 73 -2.33 0.09 -4.22
C ALA A 73 -2.92 -1.32 -4.33
N ARG A 74 -2.07 -2.32 -4.36
CA ARG A 74 -2.46 -3.73 -4.49
C ARG A 74 -2.67 -4.42 -3.15
N ILE A 75 -2.18 -3.82 -2.07
CA ILE A 75 -2.24 -4.35 -0.70
C ILE A 75 -2.87 -3.29 0.19
N ALA A 76 -3.87 -3.70 0.95
CA ALA A 76 -4.52 -2.81 1.90
C ALA A 76 -3.56 -2.44 3.04
N THR A 77 -3.46 -1.15 3.35
CA THR A 77 -2.68 -0.66 4.50
C THR A 77 -3.34 -1.05 5.84
N LEU A 78 -4.66 -1.13 5.84
CA LEU A 78 -5.47 -1.59 6.97
C LEU A 78 -6.42 -2.69 6.49
N PRO A 79 -6.68 -3.74 7.31
CA PRO A 79 -7.57 -4.84 6.94
C PRO A 79 -8.97 -4.38 6.50
N ASP A 80 -9.46 -3.30 7.09
CA ASP A 80 -10.78 -2.72 6.78
C ASP A 80 -10.93 -2.20 5.34
N PHE A 81 -9.83 -2.07 4.60
CA PHE A 81 -9.80 -1.67 3.18
C PHE A 81 -9.49 -2.84 2.23
N ALA A 82 -9.40 -4.07 2.72
CA ALA A 82 -9.06 -5.22 1.89
C ALA A 82 -10.07 -5.47 0.76
N ASP A 83 -11.34 -5.18 1.01
CA ASP A 83 -12.43 -5.27 0.04
C ASP A 83 -12.41 -4.19 -1.05
N GLU A 84 -11.59 -3.14 -0.88
CA GLU A 84 -11.42 -2.06 -1.87
C GLU A 84 -10.20 -2.25 -2.78
N MET A 85 -9.46 -3.36 -2.61
CA MET A 85 -8.26 -3.60 -3.41
C MET A 85 -8.59 -4.15 -4.82
N PRO A 86 -7.84 -3.73 -5.83
CA PRO A 86 -6.79 -2.70 -5.84
C PRO A 86 -7.36 -1.28 -5.78
N GLN A 87 -6.82 -0.43 -4.89
CA GLN A 87 -7.21 0.98 -4.83
C GLN A 87 -6.41 1.83 -5.82
N LYS A 88 -7.11 2.65 -6.58
CA LYS A 88 -6.53 3.59 -7.53
C LYS A 88 -6.37 4.95 -6.83
N LEU A 89 -5.27 5.11 -6.09
CA LEU A 89 -4.96 6.35 -5.36
C LEU A 89 -4.49 7.42 -6.35
N ALA A 90 -4.98 8.65 -6.22
CA ALA A 90 -4.68 9.70 -7.17
C ALA A 90 -4.41 11.05 -6.49
N VAL A 91 -3.58 11.85 -7.13
CA VAL A 91 -3.52 13.29 -6.95
C VAL A 91 -4.19 13.92 -8.16
N ILE A 92 -5.24 14.69 -7.93
CA ILE A 92 -5.92 15.45 -8.98
C ILE A 92 -5.62 16.95 -8.82
N GLU A 93 -5.68 17.67 -9.92
CA GLU A 93 -5.61 19.14 -9.92
C GLU A 93 -6.95 19.69 -10.41
N LEU A 94 -7.65 20.40 -9.52
CA LEU A 94 -8.88 21.10 -9.87
C LEU A 94 -8.62 22.22 -10.88
N ASP A 95 -9.65 22.63 -11.61
CA ASP A 95 -9.56 23.75 -12.55
C ASP A 95 -9.15 25.07 -11.87
N GLU A 96 -9.38 25.18 -10.56
CA GLU A 96 -8.92 26.28 -9.69
C GLU A 96 -7.43 26.20 -9.31
N GLY A 97 -6.70 25.15 -9.75
CA GLY A 97 -5.25 24.99 -9.54
C GLY A 97 -4.86 24.42 -8.19
N VAL A 98 -5.79 23.88 -7.40
CA VAL A 98 -5.47 23.17 -6.15
C VAL A 98 -5.39 21.68 -6.36
N ARG A 99 -4.48 21.01 -5.65
CA ARG A 99 -4.31 19.56 -5.70
C ARG A 99 -4.98 18.88 -4.52
N ILE A 100 -5.65 17.76 -4.82
CA ILE A 100 -6.38 16.97 -3.85
C ILE A 100 -5.93 15.51 -3.97
N ASN A 101 -5.62 14.89 -2.83
CA ASN A 101 -5.43 13.43 -2.77
C ASN A 101 -6.79 12.75 -2.70
N THR A 102 -7.01 11.77 -3.54
CA THR A 102 -8.31 11.09 -3.69
C THR A 102 -8.14 9.65 -4.18
N THR A 103 -9.26 8.99 -4.45
CA THR A 103 -9.32 7.68 -5.09
C THR A 103 -10.12 7.78 -6.39
N LEU A 104 -9.63 7.14 -7.46
CA LEU A 104 -10.39 6.98 -8.69
C LEU A 104 -11.33 5.78 -8.58
N VAL A 105 -12.56 5.95 -9.07
CA VAL A 105 -13.60 4.92 -9.08
C VAL A 105 -14.20 4.76 -10.47
N GLY A 106 -14.76 3.57 -10.77
CA GLY A 106 -15.42 3.31 -12.06
C GLY A 106 -14.51 3.34 -13.29
N LEU A 107 -13.20 3.16 -13.11
CA LEU A 107 -12.21 3.13 -14.19
C LEU A 107 -11.39 1.85 -14.10
N GLU A 108 -11.12 1.20 -15.21
CA GLU A 108 -10.12 0.14 -15.29
C GLU A 108 -8.70 0.75 -15.33
N GLU A 109 -7.70 -0.03 -14.94
CA GLU A 109 -6.31 0.47 -14.85
C GLU A 109 -5.81 0.97 -16.20
N GLU A 110 -6.17 0.28 -17.28
CA GLU A 110 -5.79 0.60 -18.64
C GLU A 110 -6.43 1.90 -19.17
N GLN A 111 -7.46 2.39 -18.51
CA GLN A 111 -8.13 3.65 -18.86
C GLN A 111 -7.46 4.87 -18.21
N ILE A 112 -6.65 4.65 -17.17
CA ILE A 112 -6.07 5.75 -16.39
C ILE A 112 -4.87 6.34 -17.14
N ARG A 113 -4.91 7.65 -17.40
CA ARG A 113 -3.84 8.41 -18.07
C ARG A 113 -3.60 9.73 -17.35
N ILE A 114 -2.34 10.08 -17.12
CA ILE A 114 -1.97 11.42 -16.62
C ILE A 114 -2.55 12.48 -17.54
N GLY A 115 -3.12 13.54 -16.97
CA GLY A 115 -3.75 14.63 -17.69
C GLY A 115 -5.19 14.36 -18.14
N MET A 116 -5.75 13.15 -17.95
CA MET A 116 -7.14 12.88 -18.28
C MET A 116 -8.08 13.75 -17.45
N ARG A 117 -9.22 14.14 -18.06
CA ARG A 117 -10.25 14.92 -17.39
C ARG A 117 -11.08 14.05 -16.46
N LEU A 118 -11.38 14.60 -15.29
CA LEU A 118 -12.08 13.92 -14.22
C LEU A 118 -13.26 14.76 -13.70
N GLN A 119 -14.26 14.09 -13.16
CA GLN A 119 -15.39 14.68 -12.47
C GLN A 119 -15.54 14.10 -11.06
N PRO A 120 -16.12 14.86 -10.10
CA PRO A 120 -16.26 14.42 -8.72
C PRO A 120 -17.35 13.36 -8.56
N VAL A 121 -17.12 12.45 -7.61
CA VAL A 121 -18.07 11.46 -7.12
C VAL A 121 -18.19 11.64 -5.61
N PHE A 122 -19.39 11.94 -5.12
CA PHE A 122 -19.69 12.09 -3.70
C PHE A 122 -20.10 10.74 -3.12
N ALA A 123 -19.12 9.85 -2.92
CA ALA A 123 -19.37 8.46 -2.53
C ALA A 123 -19.85 8.35 -1.09
N GLU A 124 -21.03 7.76 -0.90
CA GLU A 124 -21.57 7.41 0.43
C GLU A 124 -20.81 6.21 1.00
N VAL A 125 -20.34 6.31 2.24
CA VAL A 125 -19.38 5.35 2.81
C VAL A 125 -19.87 4.73 4.12
N ASP A 126 -20.94 5.24 4.71
CA ASP A 126 -21.55 4.67 5.91
C ASP A 126 -23.08 4.89 5.94
N ALA A 127 -23.76 4.18 6.85
CA ALA A 127 -25.20 4.29 7.06
C ALA A 127 -25.64 5.63 7.67
N LYS A 128 -24.70 6.50 8.05
CA LYS A 128 -24.97 7.85 8.61
C LYS A 128 -24.96 8.92 7.53
N GLY A 129 -24.78 8.53 6.26
CA GLY A 129 -24.72 9.45 5.13
C GLY A 129 -23.40 10.23 5.04
N SER A 130 -22.33 9.73 5.65
CA SER A 130 -21.00 10.31 5.47
C SER A 130 -20.52 10.08 4.05
N ARG A 131 -19.91 11.10 3.44
CA ARG A 131 -19.45 11.04 2.05
C ARG A 131 -17.98 11.37 1.96
N LEU A 132 -17.28 10.64 1.07
CA LEU A 132 -15.91 10.92 0.65
C LEU A 132 -15.91 11.47 -0.77
N LEU A 133 -15.01 12.41 -1.02
CA LEU A 133 -14.77 12.92 -2.36
C LEU A 133 -13.89 11.92 -3.12
N ARG A 134 -14.43 11.37 -4.18
CA ARG A 134 -13.73 10.50 -5.14
C ARG A 134 -13.85 11.10 -6.54
N PHE A 135 -13.14 10.55 -7.51
CA PHE A 135 -13.19 11.03 -8.89
C PHE A 135 -13.33 9.90 -9.89
N THR A 136 -13.92 10.22 -11.05
CA THR A 136 -14.06 9.30 -12.17
C THR A 136 -13.82 10.02 -13.50
N GLY A 137 -13.70 9.27 -14.60
CA GLY A 137 -13.59 9.83 -15.94
C GLY A 137 -14.87 10.57 -16.36
N MET A 138 -14.74 11.53 -17.28
CA MET A 138 -15.89 12.32 -17.78
C MET A 138 -16.92 11.49 -18.52
N GLU A 139 -16.55 10.32 -19.05
CA GLU A 139 -17.45 9.40 -19.78
C GLU A 139 -18.25 8.48 -18.85
N GLN A 140 -17.95 8.48 -17.56
CA GLN A 140 -18.61 7.63 -16.57
C GLN A 140 -19.82 8.34 -15.97
N ASP A 141 -20.86 7.57 -15.64
CA ASP A 141 -22.00 8.10 -14.88
C ASP A 141 -21.63 8.27 -13.40
N SER A 142 -21.26 9.48 -13.01
CA SER A 142 -20.89 9.79 -11.62
C SER A 142 -22.03 9.57 -10.63
N ALA A 143 -23.28 9.67 -11.06
CA ALA A 143 -24.45 9.43 -10.21
C ALA A 143 -24.59 7.95 -9.86
N ALA A 144 -24.32 7.05 -10.81
CA ALA A 144 -24.33 5.60 -10.57
C ALA A 144 -23.22 5.14 -9.59
N LEU A 145 -22.14 5.93 -9.47
CA LEU A 145 -21.01 5.63 -8.60
C LEU A 145 -21.13 6.20 -7.18
N GLN A 146 -22.19 6.97 -6.88
CA GLN A 146 -22.39 7.57 -5.55
C GLN A 146 -22.68 6.54 -4.46
N SER A 147 -23.36 5.44 -4.81
CA SER A 147 -23.66 4.33 -3.90
C SER A 147 -22.58 3.23 -3.94
N TRP A 148 -21.37 3.55 -4.37
CA TRP A 148 -20.30 2.59 -4.48
C TRP A 148 -19.92 2.05 -3.09
N SER A 149 -20.47 0.91 -2.76
CA SER A 149 -20.10 0.09 -1.61
C SER A 149 -18.97 -0.84 -2.04
N GLY A 150 -17.73 -0.51 -2.04
CA GLY A 150 -16.56 -1.37 -2.24
C GLY A 150 -16.65 -2.74 -2.95
N ALA A 151 -17.82 -3.12 -3.41
CA ALA A 151 -18.07 -4.33 -4.17
C ALA A 151 -17.80 -4.09 -5.67
N ALA A 152 -16.60 -3.65 -6.02
CA ALA A 152 -16.12 -3.84 -7.37
C ALA A 152 -15.98 -5.34 -7.59
N GLN A 153 -16.56 -5.85 -8.68
CA GLN A 153 -16.34 -7.20 -9.16
C GLN A 153 -14.84 -7.48 -9.12
N ALA A 154 -14.45 -8.33 -8.18
CA ALA A 154 -13.13 -8.92 -8.23
C ALA A 154 -13.00 -9.59 -9.59
N PRO A 155 -11.88 -9.38 -10.34
CA PRO A 155 -11.59 -10.26 -11.43
C PRO A 155 -11.62 -11.67 -10.85
N THR A 156 -12.42 -12.53 -11.46
CA THR A 156 -12.49 -13.96 -11.16
C THR A 156 -11.14 -14.60 -11.51
N ALA A 157 -10.14 -14.36 -10.68
CA ALA A 157 -9.09 -15.31 -10.44
C ALA A 157 -9.49 -15.98 -9.13
N GLU A 158 -9.88 -17.22 -9.24
CA GLU A 158 -10.16 -18.14 -8.16
C GLU A 158 -8.88 -18.34 -7.34
N ALA A 159 -8.53 -17.30 -6.53
CA ALA A 159 -7.63 -17.48 -5.41
C ALA A 159 -8.53 -17.99 -4.28
N ALA A 160 -8.40 -19.27 -3.96
CA ALA A 160 -9.04 -19.87 -2.81
C ALA A 160 -8.90 -18.93 -1.62
N ALA A 161 -10.03 -18.63 -0.96
CA ALA A 161 -10.04 -17.86 0.27
C ALA A 161 -9.00 -18.46 1.22
N PRO A 162 -8.07 -17.66 1.80
CA PRO A 162 -7.13 -18.20 2.75
C PRO A 162 -7.92 -18.90 3.85
N ALA A 163 -7.53 -20.13 4.19
CA ALA A 163 -8.10 -20.84 5.33
C ALA A 163 -8.08 -19.90 6.55
N PRO A 164 -9.12 -19.93 7.41
CA PRO A 164 -9.20 -19.01 8.55
C PRO A 164 -7.92 -19.12 9.37
N SER A 165 -7.16 -18.03 9.45
CA SER A 165 -5.90 -17.96 10.19
C SER A 165 -6.21 -18.10 11.68
N ARG A 166 -5.45 -18.95 12.38
CA ARG A 166 -5.54 -19.09 13.83
C ARG A 166 -5.11 -17.78 14.48
N GLN A 167 -6.02 -17.13 15.21
CA GLN A 167 -5.65 -15.94 15.99
C GLN A 167 -4.89 -16.35 17.26
N VAL A 168 -3.78 -15.66 17.52
CA VAL A 168 -2.89 -15.90 18.66
C VAL A 168 -2.60 -14.56 19.33
N ALA A 169 -3.04 -14.41 20.58
CA ALA A 169 -2.79 -13.20 21.34
C ALA A 169 -1.29 -13.06 21.67
N MET A 170 -0.75 -11.83 21.56
CA MET A 170 0.67 -11.56 21.82
C MET A 170 1.12 -11.84 23.26
N ASP A 171 0.21 -11.96 24.19
CA ASP A 171 0.44 -12.26 25.62
C ASP A 171 0.17 -13.73 25.98
N ASP A 172 -0.39 -14.54 25.07
CA ASP A 172 -0.54 -16.00 25.26
C ASP A 172 0.76 -16.72 24.90
N GLU A 173 1.65 -16.84 25.89
CA GLU A 173 2.96 -17.47 25.70
C GLU A 173 2.86 -18.91 25.25
N THR A 174 1.88 -19.68 25.76
CA THR A 174 1.70 -21.09 25.38
C THR A 174 1.29 -21.23 23.92
N ALA A 175 0.31 -20.43 23.48
CA ALA A 175 -0.13 -20.42 22.09
C ALA A 175 0.98 -19.95 21.15
N LEU A 176 1.75 -18.93 21.55
CA LEU A 176 2.90 -18.41 20.77
C LEU A 176 4.01 -19.47 20.65
N GLN A 177 4.38 -20.14 21.73
CA GLN A 177 5.40 -21.21 21.69
C GLN A 177 4.97 -22.36 20.79
N SER A 178 3.67 -22.65 20.69
CA SER A 178 3.14 -23.67 19.79
C SER A 178 3.28 -23.35 18.29
N LEU A 179 3.62 -22.10 17.94
CA LEU A 179 3.91 -21.67 16.56
C LEU A 179 5.32 -22.05 16.10
N VAL A 180 6.24 -22.30 17.05
CA VAL A 180 7.62 -22.69 16.72
C VAL A 180 7.61 -24.03 16.00
N SER A 181 8.20 -24.07 14.80
CA SER A 181 8.13 -25.23 13.93
C SER A 181 9.40 -25.39 13.08
N ASP A 182 9.74 -26.62 12.77
CA ASP A 182 10.77 -26.94 11.77
C ASP A 182 10.20 -27.01 10.35
N THR A 183 8.88 -26.98 10.21
CA THR A 183 8.20 -27.00 8.91
C THR A 183 7.98 -25.60 8.41
N PHE A 184 8.37 -25.36 7.15
CA PHE A 184 8.10 -24.09 6.46
C PHE A 184 6.63 -24.01 6.00
N SER A 185 6.14 -22.78 5.88
CA SER A 185 4.85 -22.50 5.24
C SER A 185 4.84 -22.92 3.77
N GLU A 186 3.65 -22.87 3.17
CA GLU A 186 3.51 -22.88 1.72
C GLU A 186 4.26 -21.69 1.10
N TRP A 187 4.53 -21.77 -0.21
CA TRP A 187 5.16 -20.70 -0.94
C TRP A 187 4.27 -19.44 -1.01
N SER A 188 4.89 -18.28 -0.96
CA SER A 188 4.24 -17.00 -1.20
C SER A 188 3.84 -16.82 -2.68
N ASN A 189 3.18 -15.69 -2.98
CA ASN A 189 3.12 -15.17 -4.34
C ASN A 189 4.53 -14.97 -4.92
N GLU A 190 4.60 -14.85 -6.23
CA GLU A 190 5.84 -14.59 -6.97
C GLU A 190 6.01 -13.09 -7.25
N VAL A 191 7.25 -12.61 -7.23
CA VAL A 191 7.64 -11.24 -7.57
C VAL A 191 8.74 -11.29 -8.62
N GLU A 192 8.56 -10.59 -9.73
CA GLU A 192 9.58 -10.44 -10.77
C GLU A 192 10.66 -9.46 -10.33
N VAL A 193 11.92 -9.79 -10.65
CA VAL A 193 13.10 -8.99 -10.37
C VAL A 193 13.78 -8.66 -11.70
N ASP A 194 13.26 -7.67 -12.42
CA ASP A 194 13.77 -7.22 -13.70
C ASP A 194 14.97 -6.27 -13.55
N GLN A 195 15.59 -5.93 -14.68
CA GLN A 195 16.74 -5.02 -14.71
C GLN A 195 16.37 -3.60 -14.28
N GLU A 196 15.15 -3.13 -14.60
CA GLU A 196 14.69 -1.79 -14.23
C GLU A 196 14.62 -1.63 -12.71
N LEU A 197 14.11 -2.64 -12.01
CA LEU A 197 14.07 -2.68 -10.55
C LEU A 197 15.47 -2.71 -9.93
N ILE A 198 16.40 -3.46 -10.53
CA ILE A 198 17.81 -3.52 -10.09
C ILE A 198 18.48 -2.15 -10.27
N ASP A 199 18.28 -1.49 -11.41
CA ASP A 199 18.85 -0.17 -11.69
C ASP A 199 18.27 0.91 -10.77
N ALA A 200 16.95 0.85 -10.49
CA ALA A 200 16.31 1.74 -9.53
C ALA A 200 16.88 1.59 -8.13
N PHE A 201 17.15 0.34 -7.69
CA PHE A 201 17.78 0.08 -6.41
C PHE A 201 19.24 0.52 -6.38
N ALA A 202 20.00 0.30 -7.45
CA ALA A 202 21.37 0.79 -7.58
C ALA A 202 21.46 2.31 -7.42
N LYS A 203 20.54 3.03 -8.07
CA LYS A 203 20.42 4.48 -7.94
C LYS A 203 20.05 4.93 -6.53
N LEU A 204 19.15 4.20 -5.87
CA LEU A 204 18.70 4.49 -4.50
C LEU A 204 19.80 4.24 -3.47
N SER A 205 20.50 3.10 -3.56
CA SER A 205 21.49 2.65 -2.60
C SER A 205 22.90 3.23 -2.84
N GLY A 206 23.20 3.67 -4.08
CA GLY A 206 24.52 4.08 -4.51
C GLY A 206 25.43 2.90 -4.90
N ASP A 207 24.95 1.64 -4.80
CA ASP A 207 25.71 0.45 -5.20
C ASP A 207 25.54 0.21 -6.71
N ASN A 208 26.41 0.85 -7.49
CA ASN A 208 26.43 0.77 -8.95
C ASN A 208 27.45 -0.25 -9.46
N TYR A 209 27.76 -1.31 -8.68
CA TYR A 209 28.71 -2.29 -9.12
C TYR A 209 28.25 -3.01 -10.41
N TRP A 210 29.16 -3.17 -11.36
CA TRP A 210 28.86 -3.57 -12.73
C TRP A 210 28.10 -4.90 -12.88
N ILE A 211 28.26 -5.84 -11.94
CA ILE A 211 27.50 -7.11 -11.97
C ILE A 211 25.97 -6.91 -11.82
N HIS A 212 25.53 -5.74 -11.37
CA HIS A 212 24.14 -5.36 -11.21
C HIS A 212 23.66 -4.47 -12.35
N THR A 213 24.52 -3.54 -12.83
CA THR A 213 24.11 -2.39 -13.64
C THR A 213 24.64 -2.38 -15.08
N ASP A 214 25.50 -3.33 -15.47
CA ASP A 214 26.05 -3.41 -16.82
C ASP A 214 25.75 -4.77 -17.48
N PRO A 215 24.59 -4.91 -18.16
CA PRO A 215 24.19 -6.19 -18.76
C PRO A 215 25.13 -6.69 -19.86
N GLU A 216 25.80 -5.79 -20.59
CA GLU A 216 26.73 -6.19 -21.67
C GLU A 216 27.98 -6.80 -21.08
N ARG A 217 28.59 -6.10 -20.14
CA ARG A 217 29.75 -6.61 -19.42
C ARG A 217 29.42 -7.86 -18.61
N ALA A 218 28.24 -7.88 -17.94
CA ALA A 218 27.87 -9.04 -17.14
C ALA A 218 27.65 -10.30 -17.97
N ARG A 219 27.10 -10.21 -19.18
CA ARG A 219 27.02 -11.36 -20.09
C ARG A 219 28.39 -11.93 -20.47
N LYS A 220 29.43 -11.07 -20.58
CA LYS A 220 30.76 -11.47 -21.01
C LYS A 220 31.64 -11.94 -19.87
N ASP A 221 31.63 -11.19 -18.75
CA ASP A 221 32.65 -11.28 -17.72
C ASP A 221 32.11 -11.82 -16.37
N SER A 222 30.78 -11.86 -16.18
CA SER A 222 30.18 -12.33 -14.93
C SER A 222 30.19 -13.86 -14.85
N PRO A 223 30.56 -14.45 -13.70
CA PRO A 223 30.42 -15.89 -13.48
C PRO A 223 28.97 -16.36 -13.43
N PHE A 224 27.99 -15.43 -13.45
CA PHE A 224 26.56 -15.70 -13.39
C PHE A 224 25.89 -15.68 -14.79
N GLY A 225 26.65 -15.34 -15.87
CA GLY A 225 26.14 -15.30 -17.23
C GLY A 225 25.25 -14.10 -17.57
N GLY A 226 25.10 -13.14 -16.66
CA GLY A 226 24.31 -11.94 -16.81
C GLY A 226 24.34 -11.11 -15.54
N THR A 227 23.50 -10.06 -15.48
CA THR A 227 23.34 -9.26 -14.28
C THR A 227 22.53 -10.02 -13.21
N ILE A 228 22.83 -9.72 -11.97
CA ILE A 228 22.15 -10.27 -10.79
C ILE A 228 21.63 -9.14 -9.90
N ALA A 229 20.58 -9.40 -9.16
CA ALA A 229 20.06 -8.45 -8.16
C ALA A 229 21.03 -8.31 -6.97
N HIS A 230 21.04 -7.12 -6.38
CA HIS A 230 21.68 -6.90 -5.08
C HIS A 230 21.01 -7.78 -4.02
N GLY A 231 21.79 -8.42 -3.17
CA GLY A 231 21.24 -9.21 -2.07
C GLY A 231 20.31 -8.39 -1.17
N ALA A 232 20.68 -7.13 -0.90
CA ALA A 232 19.85 -6.19 -0.13
C ALA A 232 18.51 -5.85 -0.82
N LEU A 233 18.48 -5.74 -2.16
CA LEU A 233 17.24 -5.58 -2.90
C LEU A 233 16.31 -6.78 -2.67
N VAL A 234 16.83 -8.00 -2.81
CA VAL A 234 16.03 -9.22 -2.62
C VAL A 234 15.48 -9.30 -1.18
N GLN A 235 16.28 -8.88 -0.19
CA GLN A 235 15.80 -8.75 1.20
C GLN A 235 14.66 -7.76 1.33
N VAL A 236 14.78 -6.56 0.74
CA VAL A 236 13.71 -5.54 0.78
C VAL A 236 12.44 -6.04 0.09
N LEU A 237 12.58 -6.78 -1.00
CA LEU A 237 11.44 -7.37 -1.72
C LEU A 237 10.69 -8.43 -0.93
N GLN A 238 11.23 -8.96 0.18
CA GLN A 238 10.50 -9.86 1.07
C GLN A 238 9.17 -9.24 1.56
N SER A 239 9.08 -7.92 1.67
CA SER A 239 7.83 -7.23 2.02
C SER A 239 6.73 -7.30 0.94
N ARG A 240 7.08 -7.63 -0.30
CA ARG A 240 6.12 -7.88 -1.39
C ARG A 240 5.64 -9.33 -1.47
N LEU A 241 6.28 -10.22 -0.71
CA LEU A 241 5.97 -11.64 -0.69
C LEU A 241 4.95 -11.93 0.42
N GLN A 242 3.76 -12.36 0.04
CA GLN A 242 2.65 -12.64 0.94
C GLN A 242 2.85 -14.03 1.58
N LEU A 243 3.49 -14.06 2.74
CA LEU A 243 3.74 -15.29 3.47
C LEU A 243 2.45 -15.79 4.13
N SER A 244 2.02 -17.02 3.82
CA SER A 244 0.88 -17.66 4.45
C SER A 244 1.35 -18.46 5.68
N LEU A 245 1.35 -17.84 6.86
CA LEU A 245 1.84 -18.46 8.08
C LEU A 245 0.76 -19.28 8.82
N GLY A 246 -0.51 -19.23 8.39
CA GLY A 246 -1.62 -19.94 9.00
C GLY A 246 -2.06 -19.39 10.36
N TYR A 247 -1.47 -18.29 10.81
CA TYR A 247 -1.82 -17.61 12.06
C TYR A 247 -1.74 -16.08 11.90
N GLU A 248 -2.42 -15.39 12.79
CA GLU A 248 -2.40 -13.94 12.94
C GLU A 248 -2.13 -13.58 14.40
N ILE A 249 -1.15 -12.74 14.66
CA ILE A 249 -0.88 -12.23 16.00
C ILE A 249 -1.84 -11.09 16.30
N THR A 250 -2.48 -11.13 17.48
CA THR A 250 -3.46 -10.13 17.91
C THR A 250 -3.08 -9.53 19.27
N GLY A 251 -3.79 -8.46 19.69
CA GLY A 251 -3.61 -7.85 21.01
C GLY A 251 -2.41 -6.90 21.14
N PHE A 252 -1.77 -6.51 20.04
CA PHE A 252 -0.69 -5.52 20.02
C PHE A 252 -1.20 -4.15 19.53
N SER A 253 -0.53 -3.08 19.93
CA SER A 253 -0.78 -1.73 19.42
C SER A 253 0.14 -1.34 18.28
N THR A 254 1.33 -1.91 18.23
CA THR A 254 2.36 -1.62 17.22
C THR A 254 3.22 -2.85 16.97
N MET A 255 3.57 -3.04 15.69
CA MET A 255 4.50 -4.07 15.25
C MET A 255 5.65 -3.41 14.50
N VAL A 256 6.88 -3.79 14.82
CA VAL A 256 8.06 -3.26 14.14
C VAL A 256 8.97 -4.39 13.64
N ASN A 257 9.56 -4.19 12.48
CA ASN A 257 10.70 -4.97 12.03
C ASN A 257 11.90 -4.54 12.89
N TYR A 258 12.27 -5.38 13.86
CA TYR A 258 13.31 -5.05 14.83
C TYR A 258 14.72 -5.28 14.28
N GLY A 259 14.87 -6.22 13.34
CA GLY A 259 16.13 -6.53 12.71
C GLY A 259 16.20 -7.93 12.16
N SER A 260 17.41 -8.41 11.95
CA SER A 260 17.70 -9.76 11.46
C SER A 260 18.85 -10.34 12.27
N ASP A 261 18.62 -11.49 12.92
CA ASP A 261 19.67 -12.20 13.66
C ASP A 261 20.65 -12.91 12.72
N ARG A 262 20.17 -13.28 11.54
CA ARG A 262 20.97 -13.91 10.50
C ARG A 262 20.49 -13.44 9.13
N LEU A 263 21.41 -12.98 8.30
CA LEU A 263 21.17 -12.66 6.90
C LEU A 263 22.29 -13.25 6.04
N ARG A 264 21.93 -14.05 5.01
CA ARG A 264 22.87 -14.66 4.07
C ARG A 264 22.28 -14.65 2.67
N PHE A 265 23.15 -14.53 1.68
CA PHE A 265 22.84 -14.53 0.25
C PHE A 265 23.56 -15.71 -0.44
N PRO A 266 23.08 -16.95 -0.27
CA PRO A 266 23.82 -18.14 -0.72
C PRO A 266 23.72 -18.43 -2.22
N ALA A 267 22.74 -17.86 -2.93
CA ALA A 267 22.62 -18.00 -4.38
C ALA A 267 22.23 -16.66 -5.03
N PRO A 268 22.71 -16.37 -6.26
CA PRO A 268 22.33 -15.16 -6.98
C PRO A 268 20.87 -15.18 -7.42
N VAL A 269 20.31 -14.00 -7.65
CA VAL A 269 19.03 -13.80 -8.34
C VAL A 269 19.32 -13.14 -9.68
N PRO A 270 19.31 -13.86 -10.81
CA PRO A 270 19.51 -13.27 -12.12
C PRO A 270 18.43 -12.26 -12.46
N ALA A 271 18.78 -11.20 -13.20
CA ALA A 271 17.79 -10.25 -13.71
C ALA A 271 16.77 -10.97 -14.61
N GLY A 272 15.49 -10.60 -14.48
CA GLY A 272 14.35 -11.25 -15.16
C GLY A 272 13.85 -12.52 -14.47
N SER A 273 14.41 -12.90 -13.30
CA SER A 273 13.92 -14.03 -12.51
C SER A 273 12.68 -13.64 -11.69
N ARG A 274 11.84 -14.63 -11.37
CA ARG A 274 10.81 -14.50 -10.36
C ARG A 274 11.27 -15.13 -9.05
N ILE A 275 10.97 -14.47 -7.95
CA ILE A 275 11.28 -14.95 -6.59
C ILE A 275 9.99 -15.22 -5.83
N HIS A 276 10.05 -16.18 -4.92
CA HIS A 276 9.04 -16.50 -3.92
C HIS A 276 9.70 -16.82 -2.60
N ALA A 277 8.94 -16.84 -1.51
CA ALA A 277 9.48 -17.17 -0.19
C ALA A 277 8.55 -18.09 0.58
N ARG A 278 9.13 -18.75 1.57
CA ARG A 278 8.43 -19.48 2.61
C ARG A 278 9.07 -19.17 3.95
N ALA A 279 8.29 -19.28 5.03
CA ALA A 279 8.78 -18.95 6.34
C ALA A 279 8.34 -19.95 7.40
N ARG A 280 9.03 -19.97 8.54
CA ARG A 280 8.65 -20.68 9.75
C ARG A 280 8.93 -19.83 10.98
N VAL A 281 8.21 -20.02 12.05
CA VAL A 281 8.56 -19.45 13.34
C VAL A 281 9.70 -20.25 13.93
N LYS A 282 10.83 -19.61 14.12
CA LYS A 282 12.04 -20.21 14.67
C LYS A 282 12.12 -20.06 16.18
N GLN A 283 11.68 -18.91 16.69
CA GLN A 283 11.77 -18.58 18.09
C GLN A 283 10.70 -17.56 18.49
N VAL A 284 10.21 -17.68 19.72
CA VAL A 284 9.39 -16.69 20.41
C VAL A 284 10.09 -16.31 21.71
N ALA A 285 10.17 -15.03 22.03
CA ALA A 285 10.79 -14.53 23.25
C ALA A 285 9.99 -13.36 23.85
N ARG A 286 9.73 -13.43 25.15
CA ARG A 286 9.19 -12.25 25.90
C ARG A 286 10.34 -11.30 26.20
N VAL A 287 10.10 -10.03 25.93
CA VAL A 287 11.06 -8.94 26.20
C VAL A 287 10.36 -7.83 26.99
N LYS A 288 11.15 -6.90 27.54
CA LYS A 288 10.60 -5.81 28.38
C LYS A 288 9.51 -4.98 27.68
N ARG A 289 9.54 -4.87 26.33
CA ARG A 289 8.62 -4.03 25.55
C ARG A 289 7.53 -4.82 24.81
N GLY A 290 7.44 -6.13 24.99
CA GLY A 290 6.45 -6.94 24.28
C GLY A 290 6.92 -8.35 23.98
N THR A 291 6.56 -8.85 22.80
CA THR A 291 6.91 -10.20 22.36
C THR A 291 7.68 -10.14 21.03
N GLN A 292 8.83 -10.80 20.98
CA GLN A 292 9.61 -10.99 19.76
C GLN A 292 9.31 -12.34 19.13
N LEU A 293 9.05 -12.32 17.83
CA LEU A 293 9.02 -13.52 16.97
C LEU A 293 10.22 -13.45 16.02
N THR A 294 11.01 -14.52 15.99
CA THR A 294 12.05 -14.70 14.95
C THR A 294 11.50 -15.64 13.88
N LEU A 295 11.33 -15.11 12.67
CA LEU A 295 10.90 -15.87 11.50
C LEU A 295 12.12 -16.21 10.64
N GLU A 296 12.36 -17.48 10.36
CA GLU A 296 13.27 -17.87 9.30
C GLU A 296 12.54 -17.74 7.96
N VAL A 297 12.91 -16.76 7.15
CA VAL A 297 12.36 -16.49 5.83
C VAL A 297 13.38 -16.89 4.77
N ASN A 298 13.03 -17.87 3.95
CA ASN A 298 13.86 -18.36 2.85
C ASN A 298 13.26 -17.92 1.52
N THR A 299 13.98 -17.04 0.81
CA THR A 299 13.59 -16.56 -0.53
C THR A 299 14.36 -17.35 -1.58
N HIS A 300 13.68 -17.83 -2.60
CA HIS A 300 14.24 -18.60 -3.70
C HIS A 300 13.91 -17.95 -5.04
N VAL A 301 14.73 -18.18 -6.03
CA VAL A 301 14.30 -18.06 -7.44
C VAL A 301 13.34 -19.20 -7.73
N VAL A 302 12.23 -18.92 -8.38
CA VAL A 302 11.24 -19.94 -8.75
C VAL A 302 11.90 -21.04 -9.57
N GLY A 303 11.71 -22.30 -9.13
CA GLY A 303 12.33 -23.48 -9.73
C GLY A 303 13.74 -23.79 -9.20
N SER A 304 14.27 -23.02 -8.24
CA SER A 304 15.57 -23.31 -7.60
C SER A 304 15.38 -23.88 -6.19
N ASP A 305 16.03 -24.99 -5.91
CA ASP A 305 16.05 -25.60 -4.57
C ASP A 305 16.93 -24.85 -3.57
N ARG A 306 17.92 -24.07 -4.08
CA ARG A 306 18.85 -23.31 -3.24
C ARG A 306 18.27 -21.92 -2.92
N PRO A 307 18.16 -21.53 -1.63
CA PRO A 307 17.70 -20.21 -1.27
C PRO A 307 18.67 -19.13 -1.76
N SER A 308 18.11 -18.02 -2.25
CA SER A 308 18.85 -16.82 -2.60
C SER A 308 19.03 -15.89 -1.41
N VAL A 309 18.07 -15.88 -0.48
CA VAL A 309 18.18 -15.18 0.81
C VAL A 309 17.72 -16.10 1.92
N ILE A 310 18.49 -16.15 2.99
CA ILE A 310 18.09 -16.71 4.28
C ILE A 310 18.10 -15.56 5.28
N ASN A 311 16.93 -15.27 5.87
CA ASN A 311 16.75 -14.16 6.79
C ASN A 311 16.04 -14.64 8.07
N ASP A 312 16.75 -14.62 9.21
CA ASP A 312 16.11 -14.79 10.51
C ASP A 312 15.58 -13.41 10.94
N LEU A 313 14.40 -13.08 10.44
CA LEU A 313 13.73 -11.79 10.64
C LEU A 313 13.14 -11.71 12.05
N VAL A 314 13.50 -10.68 12.81
CA VAL A 314 12.99 -10.43 14.15
C VAL A 314 11.89 -9.37 14.09
N ILE A 315 10.69 -9.75 14.49
CA ILE A 315 9.53 -8.87 14.61
C ILE A 315 9.21 -8.66 16.09
N LEU A 316 9.04 -7.40 16.48
CA LEU A 316 8.65 -7.03 17.84
C LEU A 316 7.21 -6.52 17.84
N TYR A 317 6.36 -7.20 18.59
CA TYR A 317 4.97 -6.82 18.87
C TYR A 317 4.90 -6.12 20.23
N MET A 318 4.27 -4.90 20.29
CA MET A 318 4.18 -4.05 21.47
C MET A 318 2.75 -3.62 21.79
#